data_8e8efc836dbb1eff586cbda48aa893f4
#
_entry.id   8e8efc836dbb1eff586cbda48aa893f4
#
_cell.length_a   1.000
_cell.length_b   1.000
_cell.length_c   1.000
_cell.angle_alpha   90.00
_cell.angle_beta   90.00
_cell.angle_gamma   90.00
#
_symmetry.space_group_name_H-M   'P 1'
#
loop_
_entity.id
_entity.type
_entity.pdbx_description
1 polymer ?
#
loop_
_entity_poly.entity_id
_entity_poly.type
_entity_poly.pdbx_seq_one_letter_code
_entity_poly.pdbx_strand_id
1 'polypeptide(L)'
;HSNVELVNAAPENLAFIADDSVDVVISNCTFNLSPDKERYIAEVKRILKDGGEWYFTDVFSDRRVPDALATDAKARATRLAGCMFIEDFRRLAQAGGFHDPRYVMTWKAPLSTREKKMFGDVSFATITCRLINSELTSDHCEDYGEEIVYDGSLPDYPDFFLYDKDIKFPTGKSCHVCDNVSVLGLATRYAKAITVEGTREVHYGDIHGDAIIKCAPDFNGVVDEDDQPIMASCC
;
A
#
# COMPACT_ATOMS: atom_id res chain seq x y z
N HIS A 1 17.09 -20.10 -13.82
CA HIS A 1 16.47 -19.04 -14.62
C HIS A 1 17.48 -17.92 -14.84
N SER A 2 17.74 -17.52 -16.09
CA SER A 2 18.74 -16.50 -16.44
C SER A 2 18.31 -15.06 -16.14
N ASN A 3 17.13 -14.87 -15.64
CA ASN A 3 16.49 -13.57 -15.33
C ASN A 3 16.31 -13.31 -13.81
N VAL A 4 16.99 -14.09 -12.97
CA VAL A 4 16.93 -13.94 -11.51
C VAL A 4 18.31 -13.77 -10.95
N GLU A 5 18.49 -12.77 -10.13
CA GLU A 5 19.69 -12.52 -9.31
C GLU A 5 19.32 -12.62 -7.83
N LEU A 6 20.13 -13.34 -7.05
CA LEU A 6 19.92 -13.48 -5.61
C LEU A 6 21.01 -12.71 -4.87
N VAL A 7 20.61 -11.72 -4.08
CA VAL A 7 21.52 -10.88 -3.30
C VAL A 7 21.17 -10.96 -1.83
N ASN A 8 22.18 -11.16 -0.98
CA ASN A 8 22.01 -11.10 0.48
C ASN A 8 22.23 -9.68 0.96
N ALA A 9 21.15 -8.95 1.20
CA ALA A 9 21.18 -7.56 1.66
C ALA A 9 20.03 -7.28 2.63
N ALA A 10 20.18 -6.22 3.43
CA ALA A 10 19.09 -5.67 4.22
C ALA A 10 18.30 -4.66 3.37
N PRO A 11 16.97 -4.58 3.52
CA PRO A 11 16.15 -3.64 2.75
C PRO A 11 16.47 -2.17 3.04
N GLU A 12 17.12 -1.86 4.16
CA GLU A 12 17.63 -0.54 4.51
C GLU A 12 18.93 -0.17 3.78
N ASN A 13 19.50 -1.09 2.98
CA ASN A 13 20.72 -0.87 2.23
C ASN A 13 20.68 -1.62 0.90
N LEU A 14 20.11 -0.98 -0.11
CA LEU A 14 20.01 -1.48 -1.47
C LEU A 14 21.00 -0.79 -2.42
N ALA A 15 22.18 -0.39 -1.92
CA ALA A 15 23.19 0.37 -2.66
C ALA A 15 23.70 -0.32 -3.93
N PHE A 16 23.50 -1.64 -4.07
CA PHE A 16 23.80 -2.41 -5.27
C PHE A 16 22.77 -2.24 -6.40
N ILE A 17 21.60 -1.62 -6.10
CA ILE A 17 20.58 -1.26 -7.08
C ILE A 17 20.72 0.23 -7.38
N ALA A 18 20.77 0.57 -8.66
CA ALA A 18 20.88 1.98 -9.10
C ALA A 18 19.58 2.74 -8.77
N ASP A 19 19.68 4.05 -8.60
CA ASP A 19 18.54 4.95 -8.46
C ASP A 19 17.65 4.85 -9.71
N ASP A 20 16.34 5.05 -9.55
CA ASP A 20 15.35 5.14 -10.63
C ASP A 20 15.44 3.96 -11.64
N SER A 21 15.71 2.74 -11.16
CA SER A 21 15.98 1.59 -12.04
C SER A 21 14.92 0.49 -11.99
N VAL A 22 14.08 0.47 -10.95
CA VAL A 22 13.13 -0.61 -10.68
C VAL A 22 11.71 -0.15 -10.97
N ASP A 23 10.95 -0.95 -11.71
CA ASP A 23 9.54 -0.66 -12.01
C ASP A 23 8.61 -1.07 -10.85
N VAL A 24 8.93 -2.16 -10.16
CA VAL A 24 8.10 -2.69 -9.06
C VAL A 24 8.97 -3.26 -7.96
N VAL A 25 8.69 -2.89 -6.72
CA VAL A 25 9.20 -3.53 -5.52
C VAL A 25 8.07 -4.33 -4.87
N ILE A 26 8.31 -5.60 -4.59
CA ILE A 26 7.36 -6.47 -3.87
C ILE A 26 8.00 -6.92 -2.57
N SER A 27 7.27 -6.81 -1.46
CA SER A 27 7.72 -7.35 -0.18
C SER A 27 6.55 -7.92 0.64
N ASN A 28 6.85 -8.90 1.48
CA ASN A 28 5.85 -9.52 2.34
C ASN A 28 6.44 -9.78 3.72
N CYS A 29 5.78 -9.29 4.77
CA CYS A 29 6.14 -9.45 6.18
C CYS A 29 7.58 -9.02 6.53
N THR A 30 8.18 -8.11 5.79
CA THR A 30 9.56 -7.66 6.01
C THR A 30 9.65 -6.27 6.61
N PHE A 31 8.66 -5.42 6.33
CA PHE A 31 8.66 -4.03 6.77
C PHE A 31 8.61 -3.90 8.29
N ASN A 32 7.76 -4.68 8.97
CA ASN A 32 7.69 -4.67 10.43
C ASN A 32 8.95 -5.23 11.11
N LEU A 33 9.73 -6.05 10.42
CA LEU A 33 10.99 -6.59 10.93
C LEU A 33 12.14 -5.60 10.83
N SER A 34 12.01 -4.59 9.99
CA SER A 34 13.03 -3.56 9.81
C SER A 34 13.27 -2.78 11.11
N PRO A 35 14.52 -2.65 11.55
CA PRO A 35 14.89 -1.79 12.69
C PRO A 35 14.83 -0.30 12.33
N ASP A 36 14.91 0.06 11.05
CA ASP A 36 14.94 1.43 10.53
C ASP A 36 13.96 1.55 9.34
N LYS A 37 12.70 1.79 9.65
CA LYS A 37 11.62 1.88 8.67
C LYS A 37 11.71 3.12 7.78
N GLU A 38 12.27 4.22 8.31
CA GLU A 38 12.50 5.44 7.53
C GLU A 38 13.49 5.17 6.42
N ARG A 39 14.61 4.53 6.74
CA ARG A 39 15.62 4.15 5.77
C ARG A 39 15.12 3.10 4.78
N TYR A 40 14.29 2.15 5.23
CA TYR A 40 13.67 1.17 4.33
C TYR A 40 12.83 1.90 3.26
N ILE A 41 11.94 2.82 3.67
CA ILE A 41 11.11 3.61 2.76
C ILE A 41 11.99 4.43 1.80
N ALA A 42 13.03 5.09 2.33
CA ALA A 42 13.95 5.91 1.54
C ALA A 42 14.68 5.08 0.46
N GLU A 43 15.15 3.87 0.79
CA GLU A 43 15.81 2.99 -0.17
C GLU A 43 14.82 2.48 -1.24
N VAL A 44 13.61 2.09 -0.85
CA VAL A 44 12.56 1.70 -1.81
C VAL A 44 12.21 2.86 -2.75
N LYS A 45 12.03 4.06 -2.20
CA LYS A 45 11.76 5.28 -2.99
C LYS A 45 12.89 5.54 -3.98
N ARG A 46 14.14 5.47 -3.52
CA ARG A 46 15.34 5.76 -4.33
C ARG A 46 15.47 4.84 -5.55
N ILE A 47 15.22 3.53 -5.36
CA ILE A 47 15.40 2.56 -6.46
C ILE A 47 14.23 2.52 -7.43
N LEU A 48 13.03 2.95 -7.01
CA LEU A 48 11.85 2.98 -7.87
C LEU A 48 11.95 4.10 -8.89
N LYS A 49 11.66 3.79 -10.15
CA LYS A 49 11.44 4.77 -11.21
C LYS A 49 10.27 5.69 -10.86
N ASP A 50 10.22 6.87 -11.49
CA ASP A 50 8.97 7.64 -11.53
C ASP A 50 7.85 6.77 -12.14
N GLY A 51 6.67 6.76 -11.53
CA GLY A 51 5.57 5.84 -11.87
C GLY A 51 5.77 4.39 -11.44
N GLY A 52 6.89 4.04 -10.83
CA GLY A 52 7.12 2.72 -10.22
C GLY A 52 6.29 2.52 -8.97
N GLU A 53 6.03 1.27 -8.59
CA GLU A 53 5.19 0.98 -7.43
C GLU A 53 5.86 0.07 -6.40
N TRP A 54 5.63 0.35 -5.14
CA TRP A 54 5.89 -0.57 -4.04
C TRP A 54 4.58 -1.25 -3.63
N TYR A 55 4.55 -2.58 -3.81
CA TYR A 55 3.40 -3.42 -3.50
C TYR A 55 3.79 -4.39 -2.40
N PHE A 56 3.22 -4.23 -1.20
CA PHE A 56 3.64 -5.06 -0.09
C PHE A 56 2.50 -5.41 0.87
N THR A 57 2.70 -6.50 1.60
CA THR A 57 1.77 -6.96 2.63
C THR A 57 2.49 -7.05 3.96
N ASP A 58 1.90 -6.47 5.00
CA ASP A 58 2.38 -6.62 6.38
C ASP A 58 1.23 -6.51 7.39
N VAL A 59 1.52 -6.75 8.67
CA VAL A 59 0.53 -6.63 9.75
C VAL A 59 0.58 -5.23 10.34
N PHE A 60 -0.57 -4.62 10.51
CA PHE A 60 -0.73 -3.30 11.13
C PHE A 60 -1.70 -3.36 12.28
N SER A 61 -1.66 -2.36 13.16
CA SER A 61 -2.58 -2.21 14.29
C SER A 61 -3.52 -1.01 14.09
N ASP A 62 -4.71 -1.08 14.68
CA ASP A 62 -5.72 -0.01 14.67
C ASP A 62 -5.36 1.17 15.60
N ARG A 63 -4.37 1.00 16.44
CA ARG A 63 -3.82 1.98 17.41
C ARG A 63 -2.38 1.62 17.76
N ARG A 64 -1.65 2.55 18.36
CA ARG A 64 -0.27 2.27 18.80
C ARG A 64 -0.24 1.16 19.83
N VAL A 65 0.62 0.16 19.59
CA VAL A 65 0.92 -0.87 20.59
C VAL A 65 1.64 -0.20 21.77
N PRO A 66 1.22 -0.46 23.03
CA PRO A 66 1.90 0.13 24.20
C PRO A 66 3.40 -0.18 24.25
N ASP A 67 4.23 0.80 24.54
CA ASP A 67 5.70 0.69 24.58
C ASP A 67 6.20 -0.46 25.46
N ALA A 68 5.50 -0.71 26.57
CA ALA A 68 5.81 -1.83 27.45
C ALA A 68 5.72 -3.20 26.74
N LEU A 69 4.82 -3.34 25.76
CA LEU A 69 4.69 -4.55 24.94
C LEU A 69 5.69 -4.57 23.79
N ALA A 70 6.02 -3.41 23.22
CA ALA A 70 7.01 -3.31 22.17
C ALA A 70 8.41 -3.78 22.61
N THR A 71 8.72 -3.69 23.90
CA THR A 71 9.98 -4.15 24.52
C THR A 71 9.91 -5.50 25.20
N ASP A 72 8.71 -6.03 25.47
CA ASP A 72 8.52 -7.34 26.11
C ASP A 72 8.92 -8.50 25.19
N ALA A 73 9.80 -9.38 25.65
CA ALA A 73 10.32 -10.49 24.85
C ALA A 73 9.23 -11.48 24.40
N LYS A 74 8.17 -11.68 25.22
CA LYS A 74 7.06 -12.59 24.87
C LYS A 74 6.12 -11.96 23.86
N ALA A 75 5.90 -10.65 23.95
CA ALA A 75 5.12 -9.91 22.96
C ALA A 75 5.85 -9.84 21.61
N ARG A 76 7.15 -9.58 21.62
CA ARG A 76 8.00 -9.59 20.40
C ARG A 76 8.01 -10.94 19.69
N ALA A 77 7.95 -12.04 20.43
CA ALA A 77 7.87 -13.38 19.85
C ALA A 77 6.56 -13.64 19.07
N THR A 78 5.52 -12.83 19.26
CA THR A 78 4.26 -12.91 18.49
C THR A 78 4.33 -12.21 17.14
N ARG A 79 5.40 -11.47 16.85
CA ARG A 79 5.55 -10.55 15.70
C ARG A 79 4.58 -9.35 15.72
N LEU A 80 3.56 -9.35 16.59
CA LEU A 80 2.56 -8.27 16.67
C LEU A 80 3.08 -7.05 17.42
N ALA A 81 4.02 -7.21 18.35
CA ALA A 81 4.59 -6.09 19.11
C ALA A 81 5.40 -5.10 18.24
N GLY A 82 5.88 -5.56 17.07
CA GLY A 82 6.60 -4.72 16.10
C GLY A 82 5.70 -4.05 15.06
N CYS A 83 4.39 -4.33 15.08
CA CYS A 83 3.46 -3.76 14.11
C CYS A 83 3.29 -2.26 14.33
N MET A 84 3.28 -1.52 13.23
CA MET A 84 2.96 -0.09 13.28
C MET A 84 1.45 0.14 13.38
N PHE A 85 1.08 1.22 14.04
CA PHE A 85 -0.23 1.82 13.87
C PHE A 85 -0.37 2.31 12.43
N ILE A 86 -1.47 1.97 11.77
CA ILE A 86 -1.64 2.22 10.33
C ILE A 86 -1.51 3.69 9.95
N GLU A 87 -1.98 4.62 10.83
CA GLU A 87 -1.84 6.05 10.58
C GLU A 87 -0.40 6.56 10.78
N ASP A 88 0.40 5.92 11.64
CA ASP A 88 1.82 6.24 11.75
C ASP A 88 2.57 5.77 10.51
N PHE A 89 2.20 4.61 9.94
CA PHE A 89 2.72 4.17 8.65
C PHE A 89 2.37 5.16 7.54
N ARG A 90 1.11 5.60 7.45
CA ARG A 90 0.69 6.58 6.44
C ARG A 90 1.53 7.86 6.51
N ARG A 91 1.71 8.42 7.70
CA ARG A 91 2.55 9.62 7.92
C ARG A 91 4.00 9.38 7.53
N LEU A 92 4.53 8.20 7.87
CA LEU A 92 5.90 7.83 7.56
C LEU A 92 6.11 7.66 6.05
N ALA A 93 5.17 7.02 5.35
CA ALA A 93 5.19 6.87 3.91
C ALA A 93 5.14 8.22 3.20
N GLN A 94 4.24 9.11 3.64
CA GLN A 94 4.13 10.48 3.10
C GLN A 94 5.41 11.29 3.34
N ALA A 95 5.97 11.23 4.54
CA ALA A 95 7.26 11.88 4.84
C ALA A 95 8.41 11.33 3.98
N GLY A 96 8.34 10.06 3.60
CA GLY A 96 9.28 9.39 2.71
C GLY A 96 9.01 9.62 1.21
N GLY A 97 8.02 10.46 0.85
CA GLY A 97 7.69 10.85 -0.53
C GLY A 97 6.72 9.91 -1.26
N PHE A 98 6.03 9.01 -0.54
CA PHE A 98 4.88 8.30 -1.05
C PHE A 98 3.60 8.99 -0.55
N HIS A 99 3.11 9.96 -1.31
CA HIS A 99 2.05 10.86 -0.83
C HIS A 99 0.68 10.18 -0.70
N ASP A 100 0.39 9.16 -1.51
CA ASP A 100 -0.91 8.48 -1.56
C ASP A 100 -0.81 6.95 -1.30
N PRO A 101 -0.56 6.51 -0.06
CA PRO A 101 -0.58 5.09 0.28
C PRO A 101 -1.99 4.51 0.14
N ARG A 102 -2.18 3.49 -0.71
CA ARG A 102 -3.45 2.81 -0.94
C ARG A 102 -3.48 1.44 -0.29
N TYR A 103 -4.66 1.03 0.16
CA TYR A 103 -4.89 -0.27 0.79
C TYR A 103 -5.71 -1.15 -0.17
N VAL A 104 -5.07 -2.18 -0.71
CA VAL A 104 -5.69 -3.03 -1.74
C VAL A 104 -6.56 -4.11 -1.11
N MET A 105 -6.07 -4.71 -0.03
CA MET A 105 -6.77 -5.76 0.70
C MET A 105 -6.50 -5.63 2.19
N THR A 106 -7.48 -6.03 2.99
CA THR A 106 -7.39 -6.03 4.46
C THR A 106 -8.02 -7.30 5.01
N TRP A 107 -7.27 -8.04 5.83
CA TRP A 107 -7.76 -9.22 6.53
C TRP A 107 -7.52 -9.06 8.02
N LYS A 108 -8.52 -9.36 8.82
CA LYS A 108 -8.36 -9.35 10.27
C LYS A 108 -7.36 -10.43 10.70
N ALA A 109 -6.33 -10.04 11.45
CA ALA A 109 -5.40 -11.01 12.00
C ALA A 109 -6.05 -11.77 13.16
N PRO A 110 -6.19 -13.10 13.08
CA PRO A 110 -6.76 -13.88 14.17
C PRO A 110 -5.79 -13.87 15.37
N LEU A 111 -6.31 -13.48 16.54
CA LEU A 111 -5.53 -13.49 17.77
C LEU A 111 -5.88 -14.72 18.60
N SER A 112 -4.85 -15.44 19.07
CA SER A 112 -4.99 -16.45 20.10
C SER A 112 -5.50 -15.85 21.41
N THR A 113 -6.06 -16.69 22.30
CA THR A 113 -6.49 -16.26 23.63
C THR A 113 -5.37 -15.59 24.43
N ARG A 114 -4.13 -16.04 24.24
CA ARG A 114 -2.95 -15.45 24.90
C ARG A 114 -2.66 -14.04 24.37
N GLU A 115 -2.73 -13.85 23.05
CA GLU A 115 -2.50 -12.57 22.39
C GLU A 115 -3.61 -11.57 22.74
N LYS A 116 -4.88 -11.98 22.72
CA LYS A 116 -5.99 -11.15 23.19
C LYS A 116 -5.78 -10.65 24.62
N LYS A 117 -5.32 -11.54 25.52
CA LYS A 117 -5.00 -11.14 26.90
C LYS A 117 -3.79 -10.19 26.98
N MET A 118 -2.83 -10.34 26.08
CA MET A 118 -1.60 -9.54 26.06
C MET A 118 -1.82 -8.15 25.48
N PHE A 119 -2.52 -8.06 24.34
CA PHE A 119 -2.70 -6.80 23.60
C PHE A 119 -4.01 -6.06 23.94
N GLY A 120 -4.91 -6.69 24.70
CA GLY A 120 -6.19 -6.08 25.10
C GLY A 120 -7.06 -5.74 23.89
N ASP A 121 -7.47 -4.46 23.79
CA ASP A 121 -8.40 -3.98 22.74
C ASP A 121 -7.68 -3.57 21.44
N VAL A 122 -6.38 -3.84 21.31
CA VAL A 122 -5.67 -3.58 20.06
C VAL A 122 -6.11 -4.59 19.00
N SER A 123 -6.60 -4.10 17.88
CA SER A 123 -6.92 -4.93 16.72
C SER A 123 -5.77 -4.93 15.73
N PHE A 124 -5.54 -6.09 15.12
CA PHE A 124 -4.52 -6.26 14.10
C PHE A 124 -5.14 -6.73 12.79
N ALA A 125 -4.59 -6.24 11.69
CA ALA A 125 -4.97 -6.67 10.37
C ALA A 125 -3.73 -6.86 9.49
N THR A 126 -3.76 -7.87 8.64
CA THR A 126 -2.84 -7.99 7.52
C THR A 126 -3.35 -7.12 6.40
N ILE A 127 -2.54 -6.20 5.93
CA ILE A 127 -2.93 -5.20 4.93
C ILE A 127 -1.96 -5.26 3.76
N THR A 128 -2.51 -5.36 2.55
CA THR A 128 -1.75 -5.18 1.32
C THR A 128 -1.82 -3.72 0.92
N CYS A 129 -0.65 -3.10 0.85
CA CYS A 129 -0.47 -1.69 0.50
C CYS A 129 0.08 -1.56 -0.93
N ARG A 130 -0.33 -0.51 -1.62
CA ARG A 130 0.21 -0.05 -2.90
C ARG A 130 0.63 1.39 -2.75
N LEU A 131 1.88 1.69 -3.07
CA LEU A 131 2.45 3.03 -3.05
C LEU A 131 3.09 3.31 -4.41
N ILE A 132 2.65 4.37 -5.06
CA ILE A 132 3.21 4.79 -6.35
C ILE A 132 4.25 5.86 -6.10
N ASN A 133 5.43 5.70 -6.70
CA ASN A 133 6.48 6.70 -6.71
C ASN A 133 6.21 7.69 -7.83
N SER A 134 5.55 8.82 -7.53
CA SER A 134 5.35 9.90 -8.50
C SER A 134 5.23 11.25 -7.82
N GLU A 135 5.86 12.26 -8.41
CA GLU A 135 5.72 13.65 -8.01
C GLU A 135 4.37 14.26 -8.42
N LEU A 136 3.56 13.52 -9.21
CA LEU A 136 2.20 13.92 -9.58
C LEU A 136 1.17 13.59 -8.49
N THR A 137 1.56 12.86 -7.44
CA THR A 137 0.70 12.54 -6.31
C THR A 137 0.78 13.60 -5.23
N SER A 138 -0.33 13.84 -4.55
CA SER A 138 -0.45 14.74 -3.40
C SER A 138 -0.92 13.97 -2.16
N ASP A 139 -0.88 14.61 -0.99
CA ASP A 139 -1.37 14.03 0.27
C ASP A 139 -2.90 14.16 0.43
N HIS A 140 -3.57 14.75 -0.55
CA HIS A 140 -5.02 14.90 -0.67
C HIS A 140 -5.54 14.29 -1.96
N CYS A 141 -6.83 14.01 -2.04
CA CYS A 141 -7.50 13.56 -3.25
C CYS A 141 -8.21 14.77 -3.89
N GLU A 142 -7.48 15.51 -4.72
CA GLU A 142 -7.98 16.71 -5.37
C GLU A 142 -8.78 16.38 -6.64
N ASP A 143 -9.87 17.14 -6.84
CA ASP A 143 -10.74 17.01 -8.00
C ASP A 143 -10.38 18.05 -9.06
N TYR A 144 -9.90 17.57 -10.21
CA TYR A 144 -9.66 18.37 -11.41
C TYR A 144 -10.63 18.02 -12.56
N GLY A 145 -11.71 17.25 -12.26
CA GLY A 145 -12.64 16.79 -13.28
C GLY A 145 -12.03 15.73 -14.20
N GLU A 146 -10.98 15.05 -13.77
CA GLU A 146 -10.34 14.00 -14.57
C GLU A 146 -11.18 12.71 -14.55
N GLU A 147 -11.22 12.05 -15.69
CA GLU A 147 -11.82 10.75 -15.84
C GLU A 147 -10.79 9.76 -16.38
N ILE A 148 -10.91 8.50 -16.02
CA ILE A 148 -10.09 7.45 -16.59
C ILE A 148 -10.95 6.36 -17.22
N VAL A 149 -10.42 5.77 -18.31
CA VAL A 149 -11.00 4.63 -18.99
C VAL A 149 -9.96 3.52 -19.03
N TYR A 150 -10.32 2.36 -18.47
CA TYR A 150 -9.55 1.13 -18.61
C TYR A 150 -9.98 0.37 -19.84
N ASP A 151 -9.03 -0.06 -20.69
CA ASP A 151 -9.31 -0.70 -21.97
C ASP A 151 -9.46 -2.23 -21.92
N GLY A 152 -9.18 -2.88 -20.79
CA GLY A 152 -9.25 -4.33 -20.61
C GLY A 152 -8.04 -5.10 -21.15
N SER A 153 -6.97 -4.42 -21.56
CA SER A 153 -5.82 -5.07 -22.23
C SER A 153 -4.85 -5.80 -21.29
N LEU A 154 -5.00 -5.65 -19.96
CA LEU A 154 -4.18 -6.40 -19.01
C LEU A 154 -4.61 -7.88 -19.00
N PRO A 155 -3.70 -8.85 -19.24
CA PRO A 155 -4.06 -10.25 -19.52
C PRO A 155 -4.92 -10.94 -18.45
N ASP A 156 -4.68 -10.64 -17.19
CA ASP A 156 -5.38 -11.29 -16.07
C ASP A 156 -6.61 -10.50 -15.58
N TYR A 157 -6.91 -9.35 -16.22
CA TYR A 157 -7.96 -8.42 -15.80
C TYR A 157 -8.79 -7.90 -16.98
N PRO A 158 -9.42 -8.77 -17.81
CA PRO A 158 -10.13 -8.33 -19.01
C PRO A 158 -11.41 -7.53 -18.70
N ASP A 159 -12.05 -7.80 -17.56
CA ASP A 159 -13.35 -7.22 -17.22
C ASP A 159 -13.25 -5.94 -16.40
N PHE A 160 -12.20 -5.81 -15.59
CA PHE A 160 -11.97 -4.64 -14.73
C PHE A 160 -10.54 -4.59 -14.23
N PHE A 161 -10.08 -3.40 -13.85
CA PHE A 161 -8.84 -3.18 -13.11
C PHE A 161 -9.18 -2.81 -11.65
N LEU A 162 -8.61 -3.54 -10.67
CA LEU A 162 -8.73 -3.23 -9.25
C LEU A 162 -7.53 -2.39 -8.82
N TYR A 163 -7.80 -1.13 -8.44
CA TYR A 163 -6.75 -0.23 -7.98
C TYR A 163 -6.49 -0.38 -6.47
N ASP A 164 -7.55 -0.26 -5.67
CA ASP A 164 -7.53 -0.50 -4.23
C ASP A 164 -8.84 -1.17 -3.79
N LYS A 165 -9.07 -1.32 -2.50
CA LYS A 165 -10.26 -1.99 -1.96
C LYS A 165 -11.58 -1.30 -2.33
N ASP A 166 -11.56 -0.01 -2.63
CA ASP A 166 -12.75 0.81 -2.91
C ASP A 166 -12.85 1.23 -4.37
N ILE A 167 -11.75 1.20 -5.13
CA ILE A 167 -11.67 1.71 -6.49
C ILE A 167 -11.47 0.58 -7.49
N LYS A 168 -12.47 0.40 -8.36
CA LYS A 168 -12.51 -0.59 -9.42
C LYS A 168 -12.94 0.07 -10.72
N PHE A 169 -12.17 -0.14 -11.77
CA PHE A 169 -12.44 0.39 -13.11
C PHE A 169 -12.95 -0.70 -14.04
N PRO A 170 -14.26 -0.73 -14.35
CA PRO A 170 -14.81 -1.65 -15.34
C PRO A 170 -14.27 -1.30 -16.73
N THR A 171 -13.99 -2.31 -17.53
CA THR A 171 -13.50 -2.14 -18.91
C THR A 171 -14.44 -1.29 -19.76
N GLY A 172 -13.89 -0.30 -20.43
CA GLY A 172 -14.60 0.59 -21.34
C GLY A 172 -15.52 1.62 -20.68
N LYS A 173 -15.51 1.71 -19.34
CA LYS A 173 -16.29 2.73 -18.62
C LYS A 173 -15.42 3.90 -18.22
N SER A 174 -15.89 5.13 -18.50
CA SER A 174 -15.34 6.34 -17.93
C SER A 174 -15.68 6.44 -16.45
N CYS A 175 -14.69 6.73 -15.62
CA CYS A 175 -14.80 6.85 -14.18
C CYS A 175 -14.14 8.14 -13.72
N HIS A 176 -14.89 9.01 -13.03
CA HIS A 176 -14.37 10.22 -12.42
C HIS A 176 -13.42 9.86 -11.27
N VAL A 177 -12.27 10.50 -11.23
CA VAL A 177 -11.18 10.17 -10.30
C VAL A 177 -10.51 11.43 -9.75
N CYS A 178 -9.82 11.29 -8.62
CA CYS A 178 -8.92 12.33 -8.12
C CYS A 178 -7.58 12.32 -8.87
N ASP A 179 -6.83 13.38 -8.70
CA ASP A 179 -5.48 13.60 -9.24
C ASP A 179 -4.52 12.43 -8.95
N ASN A 180 -4.55 11.88 -7.74
CA ASN A 180 -3.72 10.76 -7.34
C ASN A 180 -4.02 9.47 -8.13
N VAL A 181 -5.27 9.27 -8.51
CA VAL A 181 -5.70 8.08 -9.26
C VAL A 181 -5.41 8.23 -10.75
N SER A 182 -5.54 9.44 -11.30
CA SER A 182 -5.25 9.68 -12.72
C SER A 182 -3.78 9.46 -13.07
N VAL A 183 -2.86 9.51 -12.10
CA VAL A 183 -1.45 9.13 -12.25
C VAL A 183 -1.28 7.73 -12.86
N LEU A 184 -2.24 6.83 -12.67
CA LEU A 184 -2.23 5.50 -13.29
C LEU A 184 -2.05 5.55 -14.80
N GLY A 185 -2.79 6.42 -15.48
CA GLY A 185 -2.72 6.60 -16.94
C GLY A 185 -1.67 7.61 -17.38
N LEU A 186 -1.15 8.46 -16.49
CA LEU A 186 -0.18 9.50 -16.84
C LEU A 186 1.28 9.05 -16.71
N ALA A 187 1.63 8.34 -15.64
CA ALA A 187 3.03 8.11 -15.29
C ALA A 187 3.38 6.64 -14.98
N THR A 188 2.40 5.75 -14.81
CA THR A 188 2.70 4.38 -14.37
C THR A 188 2.83 3.40 -15.53
N ARG A 189 3.25 2.17 -15.21
CA ARG A 189 3.26 1.04 -16.15
C ARG A 189 1.87 0.70 -16.73
N TYR A 190 0.80 1.20 -16.13
CA TYR A 190 -0.59 1.00 -16.57
C TYR A 190 -1.03 2.00 -17.64
N ALA A 191 -0.23 3.02 -17.95
CA ALA A 191 -0.55 4.07 -18.93
C ALA A 191 -0.88 3.54 -20.34
N LYS A 192 -0.46 2.30 -20.66
CA LYS A 192 -0.80 1.66 -21.94
C LYS A 192 -2.23 1.11 -21.98
N ALA A 193 -2.81 0.83 -20.81
CA ALA A 193 -4.13 0.24 -20.64
C ALA A 193 -5.16 1.21 -20.06
N ILE A 194 -4.72 2.39 -19.63
CA ILE A 194 -5.57 3.40 -18.97
C ILE A 194 -5.39 4.73 -19.68
N THR A 195 -6.49 5.26 -20.23
CA THR A 195 -6.54 6.60 -20.81
C THR A 195 -7.07 7.57 -19.76
N VAL A 196 -6.46 8.76 -19.69
CA VAL A 196 -6.91 9.87 -18.84
C VAL A 196 -7.54 10.94 -19.73
N GLU A 197 -8.74 11.37 -19.36
CA GLU A 197 -9.46 12.47 -19.98
C GLU A 197 -9.55 13.63 -18.97
N GLY A 198 -9.27 14.86 -19.41
CA GLY A 198 -9.22 16.06 -18.56
C GLY A 198 -7.86 16.78 -18.67
N THR A 199 -7.77 17.97 -18.13
CA THR A 199 -6.62 18.88 -18.35
C THR A 199 -5.97 19.40 -17.09
N ARG A 200 -6.52 19.15 -15.91
CA ARG A 200 -6.11 19.76 -14.62
C ARG A 200 -6.08 21.30 -14.61
N GLU A 201 -6.78 21.96 -15.54
CA GLU A 201 -6.82 23.44 -15.59
C GLU A 201 -7.74 24.05 -14.54
N VAL A 202 -8.75 23.28 -14.11
CA VAL A 202 -9.76 23.74 -13.14
C VAL A 202 -9.72 22.83 -11.93
N HIS A 203 -9.53 23.41 -10.74
CA HIS A 203 -9.58 22.71 -9.47
C HIS A 203 -10.98 22.86 -8.86
N TYR A 204 -11.63 21.72 -8.56
CA TYR A 204 -13.00 21.68 -8.01
C TYR A 204 -13.04 21.43 -6.49
N GLY A 205 -11.89 21.32 -5.85
CA GLY A 205 -11.75 21.00 -4.42
C GLY A 205 -11.41 19.53 -4.16
N ASP A 206 -11.62 19.04 -2.96
CA ASP A 206 -11.42 17.64 -2.63
C ASP A 206 -12.55 16.77 -3.18
N ILE A 207 -12.23 15.69 -3.88
CA ILE A 207 -13.23 14.79 -4.50
C ILE A 207 -14.13 14.09 -3.47
N HIS A 208 -13.67 13.96 -2.24
CA HIS A 208 -14.36 13.29 -1.15
C HIS A 208 -14.76 14.21 0.00
N GLY A 209 -14.52 15.54 -0.12
CA GLY A 209 -14.64 16.47 1.01
C GLY A 209 -13.72 16.04 2.16
N ASP A 210 -14.09 16.33 3.40
CA ASP A 210 -13.30 15.97 4.60
C ASP A 210 -13.10 14.45 4.82
N ALA A 211 -13.40 13.61 3.84
CA ALA A 211 -13.38 12.16 3.96
C ALA A 211 -12.00 11.55 3.67
N ILE A 212 -10.92 12.10 4.24
CA ILE A 212 -9.64 11.40 4.45
C ILE A 212 -9.85 10.01 5.09
N ILE A 213 -11.01 9.77 5.69
CA ILE A 213 -11.38 8.55 6.41
C ILE A 213 -11.76 7.39 5.47
N LYS A 214 -12.11 7.62 4.20
CA LYS A 214 -12.58 6.55 3.31
C LYS A 214 -11.49 5.59 2.83
N CYS A 215 -10.24 5.98 2.89
CA CYS A 215 -9.12 5.10 2.55
C CYS A 215 -8.57 4.30 3.75
N ALA A 216 -9.16 4.46 4.95
CA ALA A 216 -8.71 3.71 6.11
C ALA A 216 -9.04 2.21 5.95
N PRO A 217 -8.10 1.31 6.29
CA PRO A 217 -8.38 -0.12 6.25
C PRO A 217 -9.43 -0.49 7.29
N ASP A 218 -10.33 -1.39 6.94
CA ASP A 218 -11.35 -1.89 7.86
C ASP A 218 -10.76 -2.98 8.77
N PHE A 219 -10.40 -2.62 9.99
CA PHE A 219 -9.95 -3.57 11.00
C PHE A 219 -11.05 -4.50 11.52
N ASN A 220 -12.31 -4.22 11.22
CA ASN A 220 -13.48 -5.01 11.62
C ASN A 220 -14.06 -5.80 10.46
N GLY A 221 -13.52 -5.66 9.25
CA GLY A 221 -13.98 -6.34 8.05
C GLY A 221 -14.19 -7.82 8.29
N VAL A 222 -15.33 -8.31 7.81
CA VAL A 222 -15.71 -9.72 7.88
C VAL A 222 -14.67 -10.50 7.09
N VAL A 223 -13.97 -11.41 7.76
CA VAL A 223 -13.25 -12.50 7.10
C VAL A 223 -14.34 -13.43 6.59
N ASP A 224 -14.62 -13.43 5.29
CA ASP A 224 -15.34 -14.53 4.68
C ASP A 224 -14.45 -15.77 4.85
N GLU A 225 -14.96 -16.80 5.55
CA GLU A 225 -14.18 -18.02 5.84
C GLU A 225 -13.75 -18.72 4.54
N ASP A 226 -14.45 -18.45 3.43
CA ASP A 226 -14.17 -18.99 2.10
C ASP A 226 -13.12 -18.17 1.30
N ASP A 227 -12.85 -16.93 1.69
CA ASP A 227 -11.84 -16.03 1.11
C ASP A 227 -10.55 -15.97 1.95
N GLN A 228 -10.18 -17.08 2.57
CA GLN A 228 -8.85 -17.17 3.20
C GLN A 228 -7.81 -16.92 2.09
N PRO A 229 -7.06 -15.80 2.14
CA PRO A 229 -5.91 -15.70 1.28
C PRO A 229 -5.06 -16.94 1.57
N ILE A 230 -4.52 -17.54 0.55
CA ILE A 230 -3.44 -18.51 0.72
C ILE A 230 -2.35 -17.71 1.45
N MET A 231 -2.43 -17.70 2.75
CA MET A 231 -1.33 -17.30 3.60
C MET A 231 -0.25 -18.31 3.27
N ALA A 232 0.54 -18.00 2.24
CA ALA A 232 1.85 -18.60 2.16
C ALA A 232 2.39 -18.43 3.57
N SER A 233 2.50 -19.53 4.30
CA SER A 233 2.99 -19.52 5.67
C SER A 233 4.33 -18.80 5.62
N CYS A 234 4.32 -17.52 5.98
CA CYS A 234 5.53 -16.78 6.22
C CYS A 234 6.07 -17.35 7.53
N CYS A 235 6.81 -18.47 7.41
CA CYS A 235 7.65 -19.01 8.47
C CYS A 235 8.85 -18.12 8.68
#